data_4df361674a5dea43da77da629941e616
#
_entry.id   4df361674a5dea43da77da629941e616
#
_cell.length_a   1.000
_cell.length_b   1.000
_cell.length_c   1.000
_cell.angle_alpha   90.00
_cell.angle_beta   90.00
_cell.angle_gamma   90.00
#
_symmetry.space_group_name_H-M   'P 1'
#
loop_
_entity.id
_entity.type
_entity.pdbx_description
1 polymer ?
#
loop_
_entity_poly.entity_id
_entity_poly.type
_entity_poly.pdbx_seq_one_letter_code
_entity_poly.pdbx_strand_id
1 'polypeptide(L)'
;LTFTPMLATKLLIKREQQSWFYRKTEPFFEGMNRVYSQSLAAFLKRRWIALPFTIVTILLIGVLWNTIPAEMAPLEDRSQISINTMGAEGVTYEYIRDYTEDINHLVDSIIPDAEAVTARVSSGSGNVRITLKDMKDRDYTQMEVAEKLSKAVQKKTMARSFVQQSSSFGGRRGGMPVQYVLQATNIEKLQEVLPKFMTKVYENPVFQMADVNLKLSKPEARININRDKASIMGVSTKNIAQTLHYRLRG
;
A
#
# COMPACT_ATOMS: atom_id res chain seq x y z
N LEU A 1 13.74 47.40 -13.11
CA LEU A 1 15.12 46.96 -13.26
C LEU A 1 16.14 48.02 -12.81
N THR A 2 15.82 49.34 -12.74
CA THR A 2 16.71 50.43 -12.33
C THR A 2 16.69 50.76 -10.84
N PHE A 3 15.64 50.37 -10.14
CA PHE A 3 15.44 50.68 -8.71
C PHE A 3 16.44 49.95 -7.79
N THR A 4 16.71 48.69 -8.08
CA THR A 4 17.63 47.85 -7.28
C THR A 4 19.09 48.37 -7.32
N PRO A 5 19.68 48.69 -8.49
CA PRO A 5 21.00 49.28 -8.54
C PRO A 5 21.07 50.65 -7.86
N MET A 6 20.02 51.49 -8.00
CA MET A 6 19.97 52.81 -7.37
C MET A 6 19.88 52.72 -5.84
N LEU A 7 19.10 51.78 -5.31
CA LEU A 7 19.07 51.50 -3.87
C LEU A 7 20.40 50.93 -3.37
N ALA A 8 21.04 50.06 -4.12
CA ALA A 8 22.34 49.50 -3.75
C ALA A 8 23.42 50.60 -3.62
N THR A 9 23.44 51.55 -4.54
CA THR A 9 24.42 52.68 -4.46
C THR A 9 24.16 53.63 -3.29
N LYS A 10 22.93 53.75 -2.82
CA LYS A 10 22.58 54.61 -1.67
C LYS A 10 22.66 53.92 -0.33
N LEU A 11 22.36 52.61 -0.27
CA LEU A 11 22.31 51.84 0.98
C LEU A 11 23.65 51.15 1.31
N LEU A 12 24.45 50.80 0.30
CA LEU A 12 25.77 50.22 0.50
C LEU A 12 26.80 51.30 0.78
N ILE A 13 26.87 51.73 2.03
CA ILE A 13 27.91 52.63 2.51
C ILE A 13 29.16 51.78 2.73
N LYS A 14 30.26 52.14 2.05
CA LYS A 14 31.57 51.54 2.27
C LYS A 14 32.04 51.92 3.69
N ARG A 15 31.88 50.99 4.65
CA ARG A 15 32.40 51.19 6.00
C ARG A 15 33.91 51.07 5.98
N GLU A 16 34.60 52.17 6.23
CA GLU A 16 36.06 52.21 6.33
C GLU A 16 36.58 51.46 7.58
N GLN A 17 35.74 51.29 8.59
CA GLN A 17 36.10 50.51 9.77
C GLN A 17 35.37 49.15 9.74
N GLN A 18 36.14 48.11 9.53
CA GLN A 18 35.65 46.73 9.58
C GLN A 18 35.35 46.37 11.03
N SER A 19 34.17 45.77 11.25
CA SER A 19 33.73 45.23 12.54
C SER A 19 34.75 44.20 13.05
N TRP A 20 34.97 44.14 14.37
CA TRP A 20 35.80 43.11 15.03
C TRP A 20 35.47 41.70 14.57
N PHE A 21 34.20 41.38 14.38
CA PHE A 21 33.71 40.08 13.87
C PHE A 21 34.22 39.81 12.45
N TYR A 22 34.15 40.81 11.57
CA TYR A 22 34.65 40.69 10.20
C TYR A 22 36.16 40.41 10.17
N ARG A 23 36.96 41.14 10.94
CA ARG A 23 38.42 40.92 11.03
C ARG A 23 38.79 39.55 11.56
N LYS A 24 37.96 38.93 12.40
CA LYS A 24 38.20 37.59 12.95
C LYS A 24 37.78 36.48 11.98
N THR A 25 36.77 36.71 11.15
CA THR A 25 36.24 35.72 10.19
C THR A 25 36.89 35.84 8.81
N GLU A 26 37.39 37.03 8.44
CA GLU A 26 38.03 37.33 7.14
C GLU A 26 39.13 36.32 6.77
N PRO A 27 40.12 35.99 7.66
CA PRO A 27 41.19 35.05 7.30
C PRO A 27 40.68 33.64 7.00
N PHE A 28 39.57 33.25 7.61
CA PHE A 28 38.93 31.98 7.30
C PHE A 28 38.34 31.99 5.87
N PHE A 29 37.60 33.04 5.52
CA PHE A 29 37.00 33.17 4.18
C PHE A 29 38.08 33.40 3.11
N GLU A 30 39.12 34.15 3.40
CA GLU A 30 40.23 34.28 2.49
C GLU A 30 40.99 32.97 2.29
N GLY A 31 41.21 32.21 3.36
CA GLY A 31 41.80 30.88 3.29
C GLY A 31 40.99 29.94 2.40
N MET A 32 39.66 29.90 2.62
CA MET A 32 38.73 29.11 1.81
C MET A 32 38.75 29.54 0.34
N ASN A 33 38.71 30.85 0.08
CA ASN A 33 38.76 31.41 -1.29
C ASN A 33 40.08 31.08 -1.99
N ARG A 34 41.22 31.14 -1.26
CA ARG A 34 42.56 30.76 -1.77
C ARG A 34 42.60 29.27 -2.13
N VAL A 35 42.13 28.38 -1.25
CA VAL A 35 42.08 26.93 -1.51
C VAL A 35 41.18 26.64 -2.71
N TYR A 36 40.01 27.29 -2.77
CA TYR A 36 39.10 27.15 -3.91
C TYR A 36 39.75 27.62 -5.22
N SER A 37 40.33 28.80 -5.23
CA SER A 37 40.99 29.38 -6.43
C SER A 37 42.15 28.51 -6.91
N GLN A 38 42.98 28.00 -6.00
CA GLN A 38 44.09 27.11 -6.32
C GLN A 38 43.62 25.75 -6.87
N SER A 39 42.62 25.15 -6.23
CA SER A 39 42.05 23.88 -6.69
C SER A 39 41.36 24.01 -8.04
N LEU A 40 40.61 25.10 -8.24
CA LEU A 40 39.99 25.43 -9.53
C LEU A 40 41.02 25.65 -10.63
N ALA A 41 42.07 26.43 -10.36
CA ALA A 41 43.16 26.66 -11.32
C ALA A 41 43.89 25.34 -11.67
N ALA A 42 44.15 24.48 -10.70
CA ALA A 42 44.75 23.16 -10.91
C ALA A 42 43.84 22.24 -11.75
N PHE A 43 42.54 22.26 -11.46
CA PHE A 43 41.55 21.52 -12.23
C PHE A 43 41.46 22.00 -13.68
N LEU A 44 41.35 23.30 -13.90
CA LEU A 44 41.27 23.86 -15.25
C LEU A 44 42.56 23.61 -16.06
N LYS A 45 43.72 23.60 -15.42
CA LYS A 45 45.00 23.24 -16.07
C LYS A 45 45.01 21.76 -16.50
N ARG A 46 44.29 20.88 -15.78
CA ARG A 46 44.16 19.44 -16.08
C ARG A 46 42.77 19.07 -16.55
N ARG A 47 42.16 19.89 -17.41
CA ARG A 47 40.79 19.74 -17.92
C ARG A 47 40.44 18.32 -18.42
N TRP A 48 41.44 17.55 -18.83
CA TRP A 48 41.25 16.15 -19.25
C TRP A 48 40.77 15.23 -18.13
N ILE A 49 40.97 15.57 -16.85
CA ILE A 49 40.47 14.80 -15.70
C ILE A 49 38.93 14.86 -15.63
N ALA A 50 38.31 15.86 -16.18
CA ALA A 50 36.84 15.97 -16.21
C ALA A 50 36.20 14.82 -17.01
N LEU A 51 36.82 14.40 -18.12
CA LEU A 51 36.31 13.35 -18.99
C LEU A 51 36.19 11.99 -18.27
N PRO A 52 37.26 11.41 -17.69
CA PRO A 52 37.13 10.17 -16.95
C PRO A 52 36.22 10.29 -15.74
N PHE A 53 36.20 11.42 -15.05
CA PHE A 53 35.28 11.65 -13.93
C PHE A 53 33.82 11.59 -14.40
N THR A 54 33.48 12.25 -15.51
CA THR A 54 32.13 12.19 -16.09
C THR A 54 31.76 10.78 -16.52
N ILE A 55 32.68 10.05 -17.14
CA ILE A 55 32.43 8.65 -17.55
C ILE A 55 32.18 7.76 -16.32
N VAL A 56 32.99 7.89 -15.28
CA VAL A 56 32.79 7.14 -14.03
C VAL A 56 31.45 7.48 -13.39
N THR A 57 31.06 8.76 -13.38
CA THR A 57 29.77 9.18 -12.85
C THR A 57 28.59 8.58 -13.63
N ILE A 58 28.67 8.57 -14.97
CA ILE A 58 27.62 7.98 -15.82
C ILE A 58 27.53 6.45 -15.59
N LEU A 59 28.67 5.77 -15.49
CA LEU A 59 28.70 4.35 -15.17
C LEU A 59 28.11 4.06 -13.79
N LEU A 60 28.44 4.87 -12.80
CA LEU A 60 27.88 4.75 -11.44
C LEU A 60 26.37 4.95 -11.44
N ILE A 61 25.86 5.95 -12.16
CA ILE A 61 24.42 6.16 -12.34
C ILE A 61 23.77 4.93 -12.99
N GLY A 62 24.38 4.36 -14.03
CA GLY A 62 23.85 3.15 -14.67
C GLY A 62 23.80 1.94 -13.74
N VAL A 63 24.82 1.74 -12.92
CA VAL A 63 24.85 0.67 -11.91
C VAL A 63 23.77 0.92 -10.85
N LEU A 64 23.67 2.13 -10.30
CA LEU A 64 22.66 2.49 -9.30
C LEU A 64 21.25 2.33 -9.86
N TRP A 65 21.01 2.74 -11.10
CA TRP A 65 19.71 2.60 -11.76
C TRP A 65 19.21 1.15 -11.84
N ASN A 66 20.12 0.21 -12.07
CA ASN A 66 19.78 -1.21 -12.11
C ASN A 66 19.71 -1.87 -10.73
N THR A 67 20.36 -1.29 -9.72
CA THR A 67 20.48 -1.92 -8.38
C THR A 67 19.43 -1.39 -7.42
N ILE A 68 19.02 -0.13 -7.58
CA ILE A 68 18.02 0.47 -6.71
C ILE A 68 16.63 0.07 -7.19
N PRO A 69 15.83 -0.64 -6.36
CA PRO A 69 14.45 -0.95 -6.71
C PRO A 69 13.65 0.34 -6.91
N ALA A 70 12.89 0.40 -8.01
CA ALA A 70 12.02 1.53 -8.32
C ALA A 70 10.75 1.43 -7.48
N GLU A 71 10.81 1.86 -6.23
CA GLU A 71 9.67 1.95 -5.33
C GLU A 71 9.22 3.40 -5.19
N MET A 72 7.89 3.62 -5.22
CA MET A 72 7.33 4.96 -5.08
C MET A 72 7.48 5.50 -3.65
N ALA A 73 7.44 4.61 -2.67
CA ALA A 73 7.80 4.87 -1.27
C ALA A 73 8.10 3.54 -0.57
N PRO A 74 9.20 3.42 0.17
CA PRO A 74 9.45 2.25 1.00
C PRO A 74 8.36 2.11 2.06
N LEU A 75 8.06 0.87 2.45
CA LEU A 75 7.17 0.59 3.56
C LEU A 75 7.83 1.09 4.85
N GLU A 76 7.21 2.11 5.46
CA GLU A 76 7.61 2.61 6.77
C GLU A 76 7.00 1.76 7.88
N ASP A 77 7.75 1.57 8.95
CA ASP A 77 7.21 0.98 10.17
C ASP A 77 6.30 2.01 10.88
N ARG A 78 5.01 1.79 10.79
CA ARG A 78 3.94 2.62 11.39
C ARG A 78 3.30 1.95 12.59
N SER A 79 3.87 0.85 13.05
CA SER A 79 3.32 0.04 14.14
C SER A 79 1.88 -0.45 13.88
N GLN A 80 1.48 -0.57 12.60
CA GLN A 80 0.13 -0.99 12.22
C GLN A 80 0.13 -2.05 11.12
N ILE A 81 -0.51 -3.17 11.42
CA ILE A 81 -0.73 -4.29 10.49
C ILE A 81 -2.23 -4.56 10.43
N SER A 82 -2.73 -4.91 9.27
CA SER A 82 -4.13 -5.34 9.10
C SER A 82 -4.18 -6.70 8.43
N ILE A 83 -4.99 -7.60 8.95
CA ILE A 83 -5.32 -8.86 8.30
C ILE A 83 -6.73 -8.74 7.75
N ASN A 84 -6.86 -8.84 6.43
CA ASN A 84 -8.15 -8.80 5.76
C ASN A 84 -8.54 -10.22 5.39
N THR A 85 -9.75 -10.61 5.75
CA THR A 85 -10.33 -11.91 5.47
C THR A 85 -11.53 -11.76 4.55
N MET A 86 -11.59 -12.56 3.51
CA MET A 86 -12.71 -12.63 2.57
C MET A 86 -13.23 -14.05 2.53
N GLY A 87 -14.50 -14.22 2.90
CA GLY A 87 -15.22 -15.47 2.77
C GLY A 87 -15.63 -15.76 1.33
N ALA A 88 -16.02 -16.99 1.06
CA ALA A 88 -16.68 -17.35 -0.19
C ALA A 88 -18.05 -16.64 -0.30
N GLU A 89 -18.58 -16.51 -1.51
CA GLU A 89 -19.92 -15.96 -1.70
C GLU A 89 -20.99 -16.82 -0.99
N GLY A 90 -21.85 -16.15 -0.23
CA GLY A 90 -22.95 -16.82 0.48
C GLY A 90 -22.59 -17.38 1.86
N VAL A 91 -21.37 -17.16 2.37
CA VAL A 91 -21.05 -17.54 3.76
C VAL A 91 -21.85 -16.72 4.76
N THR A 92 -22.21 -17.35 5.87
CA THR A 92 -22.94 -16.70 6.95
C THR A 92 -22.05 -15.75 7.74
N TYR A 93 -22.67 -14.82 8.47
CA TYR A 93 -21.96 -13.92 9.38
C TYR A 93 -21.21 -14.70 10.45
N GLU A 94 -21.85 -15.73 11.03
CA GLU A 94 -21.28 -16.58 12.08
C GLU A 94 -19.98 -17.26 11.61
N TYR A 95 -19.99 -17.79 10.38
CA TYR A 95 -18.81 -18.43 9.82
C TYR A 95 -17.61 -17.47 9.74
N ILE A 96 -17.84 -16.23 9.25
CA ILE A 96 -16.77 -15.23 9.16
C ILE A 96 -16.37 -14.73 10.54
N ARG A 97 -17.31 -14.61 11.48
CA ARG A 97 -17.03 -14.24 12.86
C ARG A 97 -16.07 -15.25 13.50
N ASP A 98 -16.45 -16.52 13.47
CA ASP A 98 -15.68 -17.62 14.10
C ASP A 98 -14.28 -17.72 13.48
N TYR A 99 -14.20 -17.59 12.16
CA TYR A 99 -12.91 -17.56 11.47
C TYR A 99 -12.07 -16.31 11.83
N THR A 100 -12.70 -15.15 11.99
CA THR A 100 -11.98 -13.91 12.38
C THR A 100 -11.49 -14.01 13.83
N GLU A 101 -12.25 -14.68 14.69
CA GLU A 101 -11.85 -14.97 16.07
C GLU A 101 -10.66 -15.93 16.11
N ASP A 102 -10.66 -16.97 15.27
CA ASP A 102 -9.50 -17.86 15.08
C ASP A 102 -8.23 -17.10 14.63
N ILE A 103 -8.40 -16.10 13.74
CA ILE A 103 -7.29 -15.24 13.33
C ILE A 103 -6.84 -14.35 14.49
N ASN A 104 -7.76 -13.86 15.30
CA ASN A 104 -7.42 -13.05 16.49
C ASN A 104 -6.58 -13.86 17.48
N HIS A 105 -6.98 -15.08 17.80
CA HIS A 105 -6.21 -15.98 18.65
C HIS A 105 -4.83 -16.32 18.07
N LEU A 106 -4.73 -16.46 16.74
CA LEU A 106 -3.47 -16.66 16.06
C LEU A 106 -2.56 -15.43 16.25
N VAL A 107 -3.09 -14.23 16.14
CA VAL A 107 -2.36 -12.97 16.37
C VAL A 107 -1.85 -12.91 17.80
N ASP A 108 -2.69 -13.18 18.79
CA ASP A 108 -2.32 -13.18 20.21
C ASP A 108 -1.20 -14.20 20.51
N SER A 109 -1.19 -15.33 19.81
CA SER A 109 -0.14 -16.33 19.96
C SER A 109 1.22 -15.92 19.38
N ILE A 110 1.22 -15.08 18.33
CA ILE A 110 2.43 -14.65 17.63
C ILE A 110 2.95 -13.34 18.22
N ILE A 111 2.06 -12.47 18.68
CA ILE A 111 2.36 -11.13 19.19
C ILE A 111 1.60 -10.90 20.51
N PRO A 112 2.00 -11.55 21.59
CA PRO A 112 1.31 -11.39 22.88
C PRO A 112 1.48 -10.00 23.49
N ASP A 113 2.42 -9.21 23.01
CA ASP A 113 2.76 -7.87 23.47
C ASP A 113 2.20 -6.75 22.57
N ALA A 114 1.26 -7.06 21.67
CA ALA A 114 0.59 -6.04 20.89
C ALA A 114 -0.11 -5.00 21.79
N GLU A 115 -0.03 -3.73 21.42
CA GLU A 115 -0.67 -2.64 22.17
C GLU A 115 -2.20 -2.74 22.09
N ALA A 116 -2.72 -3.03 20.90
CA ALA A 116 -4.15 -3.25 20.70
C ALA A 116 -4.41 -4.16 19.51
N VAL A 117 -5.39 -5.05 19.63
CA VAL A 117 -5.92 -5.85 18.54
C VAL A 117 -7.42 -5.58 18.42
N THR A 118 -7.87 -5.18 17.24
CA THR A 118 -9.27 -4.85 16.97
C THR A 118 -9.79 -5.69 15.83
N ALA A 119 -10.76 -6.55 16.11
CA ALA A 119 -11.45 -7.34 15.10
C ALA A 119 -12.76 -6.66 14.67
N ARG A 120 -13.01 -6.59 13.38
CA ARG A 120 -14.26 -6.13 12.79
C ARG A 120 -14.77 -7.18 11.83
N VAL A 121 -16.01 -7.57 11.99
CA VAL A 121 -16.69 -8.56 11.14
C VAL A 121 -17.84 -7.90 10.41
N SER A 122 -17.97 -8.22 9.13
CA SER A 122 -19.09 -7.82 8.27
C SER A 122 -19.59 -9.05 7.53
N SER A 123 -20.76 -8.96 6.90
CA SER A 123 -21.27 -10.06 6.09
C SER A 123 -20.27 -10.39 4.96
N GLY A 124 -19.70 -11.61 5.01
CA GLY A 124 -18.74 -12.12 4.03
C GLY A 124 -17.29 -11.64 4.20
N SER A 125 -16.96 -10.78 5.16
CA SER A 125 -15.58 -10.28 5.36
C SER A 125 -15.25 -10.00 6.81
N GLY A 126 -13.97 -10.21 7.18
CA GLY A 126 -13.40 -9.86 8.47
C GLY A 126 -12.15 -8.99 8.30
N ASN A 127 -11.87 -8.14 9.27
CA ASN A 127 -10.65 -7.36 9.35
C ASN A 127 -10.12 -7.37 10.79
N VAL A 128 -8.89 -7.81 10.97
CA VAL A 128 -8.18 -7.73 12.24
C VAL A 128 -7.09 -6.69 12.09
N ARG A 129 -7.19 -5.62 12.87
CA ARG A 129 -6.19 -4.56 12.94
C ARG A 129 -5.36 -4.72 14.18
N ILE A 130 -4.07 -4.74 14.01
CA ILE A 130 -3.06 -4.92 15.04
C ILE A 130 -2.28 -3.62 15.15
N THR A 131 -2.25 -3.04 16.34
CA THR A 131 -1.37 -1.94 16.69
C THR A 131 -0.23 -2.50 17.52
N LEU A 132 0.99 -2.35 17.02
CA LEU A 132 2.20 -2.76 17.72
C LEU A 132 2.64 -1.62 18.65
N LYS A 133 3.40 -1.95 19.69
CA LYS A 133 4.09 -0.95 20.51
C LYS A 133 4.98 -0.05 19.65
N ASP A 134 5.33 1.10 20.16
CA ASP A 134 6.28 1.99 19.50
C ASP A 134 7.60 1.26 19.17
N MET A 135 8.21 1.62 18.05
CA MET A 135 9.46 1.00 17.58
C MET A 135 10.59 1.02 18.64
N LYS A 136 10.54 1.96 19.57
CA LYS A 136 11.50 2.10 20.67
C LYS A 136 11.31 1.08 21.80
N ASP A 137 10.08 0.54 21.91
CA ASP A 137 9.66 -0.33 23.01
C ASP A 137 9.54 -1.81 22.59
N ARG A 138 10.10 -2.16 21.42
CA ARG A 138 10.08 -3.52 20.87
C ARG A 138 11.38 -3.87 20.14
N ASP A 139 11.76 -5.14 20.17
CA ASP A 139 13.00 -5.65 19.55
C ASP A 139 12.78 -6.22 18.13
N TYR A 140 11.59 -6.06 17.55
CA TYR A 140 11.22 -6.61 16.24
C TYR A 140 10.62 -5.52 15.34
N THR A 141 10.76 -5.68 14.04
CA THR A 141 10.20 -4.76 13.05
C THR A 141 8.79 -5.15 12.64
N GLN A 142 8.00 -4.19 12.18
CA GLN A 142 6.68 -4.44 11.60
C GLN A 142 6.76 -5.42 10.43
N MET A 143 7.83 -5.37 9.62
CA MET A 143 8.01 -6.25 8.47
C MET A 143 8.20 -7.71 8.87
N GLU A 144 9.02 -7.98 9.89
CA GLU A 144 9.22 -9.34 10.42
C GLU A 144 7.94 -9.95 10.96
N VAL A 145 7.16 -9.14 11.67
CA VAL A 145 5.85 -9.56 12.19
C VAL A 145 4.88 -9.84 11.05
N ALA A 146 4.80 -8.95 10.06
CA ALA A 146 3.93 -9.12 8.92
C ALA A 146 4.27 -10.38 8.11
N GLU A 147 5.56 -10.71 7.98
CA GLU A 147 6.01 -11.94 7.32
C GLU A 147 5.61 -13.20 8.11
N LYS A 148 5.81 -13.20 9.44
CA LYS A 148 5.39 -14.31 10.32
C LYS A 148 3.88 -14.52 10.25
N LEU A 149 3.10 -13.44 10.36
CA LEU A 149 1.65 -13.49 10.24
C LEU A 149 1.21 -13.97 8.85
N SER A 150 1.84 -13.50 7.78
CA SER A 150 1.52 -13.94 6.42
C SER A 150 1.69 -15.44 6.24
N LYS A 151 2.82 -15.99 6.71
CA LYS A 151 3.08 -17.44 6.67
C LYS A 151 2.09 -18.25 7.53
N ALA A 152 1.68 -17.71 8.66
CA ALA A 152 0.74 -18.38 9.56
C ALA A 152 -0.69 -18.35 9.00
N VAL A 153 -1.12 -17.21 8.47
CA VAL A 153 -2.45 -17.01 7.89
C VAL A 153 -2.64 -17.82 6.61
N GLN A 154 -1.61 -17.95 5.76
CA GLN A 154 -1.65 -18.76 4.54
C GLN A 154 -1.90 -20.25 4.81
N LYS A 155 -1.57 -20.76 5.99
CA LYS A 155 -1.88 -22.14 6.39
C LYS A 155 -3.38 -22.35 6.70
N LYS A 156 -4.13 -21.29 6.92
CA LYS A 156 -5.57 -21.31 7.18
C LYS A 156 -6.33 -21.24 5.85
N THR A 157 -7.02 -22.32 5.47
CA THR A 157 -7.65 -22.45 4.15
C THR A 157 -9.16 -22.19 4.13
N MET A 158 -9.78 -21.99 5.29
CA MET A 158 -11.24 -21.84 5.43
C MET A 158 -11.78 -20.55 4.78
N ALA A 159 -10.99 -19.47 4.79
CA ALA A 159 -11.30 -18.23 4.07
C ALA A 159 -9.99 -17.63 3.50
N ARG A 160 -10.11 -16.77 2.51
CA ARG A 160 -8.96 -16.07 1.94
C ARG A 160 -8.56 -14.94 2.86
N SER A 161 -7.36 -15.02 3.43
CA SER A 161 -6.85 -14.00 4.33
C SER A 161 -5.49 -13.52 3.86
N PHE A 162 -5.26 -12.23 3.98
CA PHE A 162 -3.99 -11.59 3.62
C PHE A 162 -3.60 -10.51 4.61
N VAL A 163 -2.31 -10.44 4.85
CA VAL A 163 -1.70 -9.45 5.73
C VAL A 163 -1.35 -8.21 4.89
N GLN A 164 -1.79 -7.06 5.35
CA GLN A 164 -1.56 -5.78 4.70
C GLN A 164 -0.87 -4.82 5.66
N GLN A 165 0.18 -4.20 5.19
CA GLN A 165 0.84 -3.09 5.88
C GLN A 165 0.36 -1.77 5.29
N SER A 166 0.25 -0.74 6.12
CA SER A 166 -0.14 0.60 5.67
C SER A 166 0.99 1.21 4.84
N SER A 167 0.71 1.57 3.59
CA SER A 167 1.69 2.28 2.78
C SER A 167 1.79 3.75 3.21
N SER A 168 2.99 4.33 3.10
CA SER A 168 3.27 5.73 3.47
C SER A 168 2.61 6.73 2.53
N PHE A 169 2.36 6.35 1.28
CA PHE A 169 1.82 7.23 0.24
C PHE A 169 0.58 6.62 -0.43
N GLY A 170 -0.48 7.41 -0.56
CA GLY A 170 -1.58 7.17 -1.50
C GLY A 170 -2.47 5.96 -1.22
N GLY A 171 -2.29 5.26 -0.12
CA GLY A 171 -3.08 4.10 0.22
C GLY A 171 -4.55 4.44 0.48
N ARG A 172 -5.42 4.21 -0.50
CA ARG A 172 -6.85 4.08 -0.24
C ARG A 172 -7.04 2.95 0.77
N ARG A 173 -7.77 3.24 1.84
CA ARG A 173 -8.11 2.26 2.88
C ARG A 173 -8.63 0.97 2.25
N GLY A 174 -7.87 -0.12 2.35
CA GLY A 174 -8.36 -1.48 2.09
C GLY A 174 -8.28 -2.01 0.66
N GLY A 175 -7.58 -1.38 -0.28
CA GLY A 175 -7.38 -1.92 -1.64
C GLY A 175 -6.04 -2.64 -1.82
N MET A 176 -5.99 -3.60 -2.73
CA MET A 176 -4.72 -4.20 -3.17
C MET A 176 -3.87 -3.15 -3.89
N PRO A 177 -2.51 -3.22 -3.78
CA PRO A 177 -1.61 -2.21 -4.33
C PRO A 177 -1.68 -2.11 -5.86
N VAL A 178 -1.99 -3.20 -6.53
CA VAL A 178 -2.16 -3.26 -7.99
C VAL A 178 -3.62 -3.55 -8.31
N GLN A 179 -4.23 -2.69 -9.12
CA GLN A 179 -5.62 -2.83 -9.56
C GLN A 179 -5.68 -2.81 -11.09
N TYR A 180 -6.21 -3.88 -11.66
CA TYR A 180 -6.45 -4.02 -13.09
C TYR A 180 -7.95 -3.93 -13.39
N VAL A 181 -8.31 -3.18 -14.41
CA VAL A 181 -9.69 -3.09 -14.89
C VAL A 181 -9.80 -3.85 -16.21
N LEU A 182 -10.54 -4.96 -16.19
CA LEU A 182 -10.89 -5.70 -17.40
C LEU A 182 -12.24 -5.19 -17.92
N GLN A 183 -12.27 -4.77 -19.17
CA GLN A 183 -13.48 -4.29 -19.83
C GLN A 183 -13.85 -5.22 -20.98
N ALA A 184 -15.14 -5.51 -21.12
CA ALA A 184 -15.68 -6.28 -22.22
C ALA A 184 -17.02 -5.68 -22.66
N THR A 185 -17.43 -5.95 -23.89
CA THR A 185 -18.68 -5.45 -24.48
C THR A 185 -19.92 -6.10 -23.86
N ASN A 186 -19.78 -7.32 -23.36
CA ASN A 186 -20.85 -8.06 -22.69
C ASN A 186 -20.28 -8.92 -21.55
N ILE A 187 -21.17 -9.36 -20.65
CA ILE A 187 -20.78 -10.12 -19.45
C ILE A 187 -20.35 -11.56 -19.78
N GLU A 188 -20.93 -12.15 -20.84
CA GLU A 188 -20.61 -13.51 -21.28
C GLU A 188 -19.13 -13.61 -21.70
N LYS A 189 -18.64 -12.61 -22.44
CA LYS A 189 -17.24 -12.53 -22.85
C LYS A 189 -16.31 -12.36 -21.64
N LEU A 190 -16.74 -11.59 -20.64
CA LEU A 190 -16.01 -11.44 -19.39
C LEU A 190 -15.93 -12.76 -18.62
N GLN A 191 -17.05 -13.51 -18.58
CA GLN A 191 -17.12 -14.85 -17.95
C GLN A 191 -16.18 -15.85 -18.60
N GLU A 192 -15.99 -15.77 -19.92
CA GLU A 192 -15.08 -16.65 -20.64
C GLU A 192 -13.59 -16.29 -20.40
N VAL A 193 -13.26 -14.99 -20.43
CA VAL A 193 -11.87 -14.53 -20.39
C VAL A 193 -11.32 -14.50 -18.97
N LEU A 194 -12.16 -14.15 -17.99
CA LEU A 194 -11.75 -13.94 -16.61
C LEU A 194 -11.07 -15.16 -15.98
N PRO A 195 -11.59 -16.40 -16.11
CA PRO A 195 -10.92 -17.59 -15.55
C PRO A 195 -9.54 -17.81 -16.18
N LYS A 196 -9.43 -17.65 -17.51
CA LYS A 196 -8.16 -17.81 -18.25
C LYS A 196 -7.11 -16.78 -17.81
N PHE A 197 -7.55 -15.55 -17.56
CA PHE A 197 -6.69 -14.48 -17.03
C PHE A 197 -6.24 -14.81 -15.60
N MET A 198 -7.15 -15.21 -14.73
CA MET A 198 -6.84 -15.54 -13.34
C MET A 198 -5.88 -16.74 -13.22
N THR A 199 -6.03 -17.76 -14.04
CA THR A 199 -5.08 -18.88 -14.09
C THR A 199 -3.65 -18.38 -14.37
N LYS A 200 -3.47 -17.53 -15.37
CA LYS A 200 -2.16 -16.94 -15.68
C LYS A 200 -1.59 -16.05 -14.57
N VAL A 201 -2.46 -15.35 -13.86
CA VAL A 201 -2.05 -14.53 -12.70
C VAL A 201 -1.56 -15.44 -11.56
N TYR A 202 -2.26 -16.53 -11.26
CA TYR A 202 -1.85 -17.48 -10.20
C TYR A 202 -0.59 -18.27 -10.55
N GLU A 203 -0.33 -18.53 -11.84
CA GLU A 203 0.89 -19.18 -12.29
C GLU A 203 2.12 -18.27 -12.18
N ASN A 204 1.93 -16.96 -12.08
CA ASN A 204 3.04 -16.02 -12.02
C ASN A 204 3.50 -15.82 -10.55
N PRO A 205 4.74 -16.20 -10.19
CA PRO A 205 5.24 -16.13 -8.82
C PRO A 205 5.38 -14.72 -8.26
N VAL A 206 5.27 -13.69 -9.10
CA VAL A 206 5.31 -12.27 -8.67
C VAL A 206 4.04 -11.90 -7.88
N PHE A 207 2.90 -12.54 -8.19
CA PHE A 207 1.65 -12.26 -7.50
C PHE A 207 1.44 -13.24 -6.34
N GLN A 208 1.55 -12.74 -5.13
CA GLN A 208 1.27 -13.53 -3.92
C GLN A 208 -0.22 -13.82 -3.77
N MET A 209 -1.07 -12.91 -4.26
CA MET A 209 -2.51 -13.00 -4.18
C MET A 209 -3.17 -12.18 -5.28
N ALA A 210 -4.27 -12.68 -5.82
CA ALA A 210 -5.15 -11.95 -6.72
C ALA A 210 -6.61 -12.21 -6.36
N ASP A 211 -7.44 -11.17 -6.44
CA ASP A 211 -8.89 -11.30 -6.25
C ASP A 211 -9.65 -10.51 -7.33
N VAL A 212 -10.88 -10.90 -7.56
CA VAL A 212 -11.75 -10.33 -8.58
C VAL A 212 -13.03 -9.81 -7.93
N ASN A 213 -13.39 -8.58 -8.23
CA ASN A 213 -14.63 -7.98 -7.72
C ASN A 213 -15.89 -8.62 -8.32
N LEU A 214 -15.81 -9.10 -9.57
CA LEU A 214 -16.92 -9.76 -10.23
C LEU A 214 -16.97 -11.22 -9.80
N LYS A 215 -17.87 -11.55 -8.88
CA LYS A 215 -18.11 -12.91 -8.41
C LYS A 215 -19.37 -13.45 -9.08
N LEU A 216 -19.17 -14.40 -9.99
CA LEU A 216 -20.22 -14.99 -10.81
C LEU A 216 -20.78 -16.31 -10.22
N SER A 217 -20.24 -16.72 -9.07
CA SER A 217 -20.55 -17.99 -8.43
C SER A 217 -21.54 -17.89 -7.27
N LYS A 218 -22.24 -16.76 -7.13
CA LYS A 218 -23.23 -16.63 -6.05
C LYS A 218 -24.36 -17.61 -6.30
N PRO A 219 -24.59 -18.57 -5.39
CA PRO A 219 -25.70 -19.48 -5.54
C PRO A 219 -27.02 -18.72 -5.45
N GLU A 220 -27.89 -18.90 -6.44
CA GLU A 220 -29.22 -18.32 -6.48
C GLU A 220 -30.28 -19.43 -6.36
N ALA A 221 -31.20 -19.23 -5.44
CA ALA A 221 -32.40 -20.08 -5.39
C ALA A 221 -33.48 -19.45 -6.28
N ARG A 222 -33.78 -20.08 -7.42
CA ARG A 222 -34.85 -19.65 -8.30
C ARG A 222 -36.14 -20.38 -7.96
N ILE A 223 -37.11 -19.66 -7.46
CA ILE A 223 -38.40 -20.18 -7.07
C ILE A 223 -39.41 -19.91 -8.19
N ASN A 224 -39.88 -20.97 -8.83
CA ASN A 224 -40.93 -20.90 -9.85
C ASN A 224 -42.28 -21.23 -9.22
N ILE A 225 -43.18 -20.26 -9.14
CA ILE A 225 -44.52 -20.40 -8.61
C ILE A 225 -45.44 -20.93 -9.71
N ASN A 226 -46.04 -22.11 -9.48
CA ASN A 226 -47.08 -22.62 -10.35
C ASN A 226 -48.37 -21.84 -10.11
N ARG A 227 -48.69 -20.90 -11.01
CA ARG A 227 -49.82 -19.98 -10.85
C ARG A 227 -51.18 -20.68 -10.91
N ASP A 228 -51.31 -21.70 -11.75
CA ASP A 228 -52.56 -22.44 -11.90
C ASP A 228 -52.88 -23.22 -10.62
N LYS A 229 -51.92 -23.94 -10.05
CA LYS A 229 -52.06 -24.59 -8.76
C LYS A 229 -52.38 -23.62 -7.64
N ALA A 230 -51.70 -22.47 -7.58
CA ALA A 230 -51.93 -21.45 -6.56
C ALA A 230 -53.37 -20.91 -6.65
N SER A 231 -53.87 -20.67 -7.88
CA SER A 231 -55.24 -20.23 -8.12
C SER A 231 -56.28 -21.27 -7.68
N ILE A 232 -56.07 -22.54 -8.02
CA ILE A 232 -56.96 -23.64 -7.61
C ILE A 232 -57.01 -23.78 -6.08
N MET A 233 -55.90 -23.54 -5.40
CA MET A 233 -55.81 -23.58 -3.93
C MET A 233 -56.30 -22.29 -3.26
N GLY A 234 -56.74 -21.29 -4.01
CA GLY A 234 -57.20 -20.00 -3.48
C GLY A 234 -56.11 -19.13 -2.90
N VAL A 235 -54.83 -19.38 -3.22
CA VAL A 235 -53.68 -18.64 -2.70
C VAL A 235 -53.15 -17.70 -3.77
N SER A 236 -53.07 -16.40 -3.47
CA SER A 236 -52.53 -15.45 -4.41
C SER A 236 -50.99 -15.56 -4.53
N THR A 237 -50.48 -15.43 -5.73
CA THR A 237 -49.04 -15.41 -6.00
C THR A 237 -48.30 -14.30 -5.19
N LYS A 238 -49.02 -13.21 -4.90
CA LYS A 238 -48.52 -12.10 -4.06
C LYS A 238 -48.28 -12.58 -2.62
N ASN A 239 -49.22 -13.32 -2.05
CA ASN A 239 -49.10 -13.84 -0.68
C ASN A 239 -47.93 -14.86 -0.57
N ILE A 240 -47.79 -15.74 -1.59
CA ILE A 240 -46.64 -16.66 -1.65
C ILE A 240 -45.33 -15.90 -1.69
N ALA A 241 -45.21 -14.89 -2.58
CA ALA A 241 -44.01 -14.09 -2.71
C ALA A 241 -43.68 -13.31 -1.42
N GLN A 242 -44.68 -12.73 -0.76
CA GLN A 242 -44.47 -12.01 0.50
C GLN A 242 -44.04 -12.94 1.62
N THR A 243 -44.67 -14.11 1.75
CA THR A 243 -44.30 -15.12 2.77
C THR A 243 -42.84 -15.58 2.58
N LEU A 244 -42.46 -15.88 1.34
CA LEU A 244 -41.09 -16.26 1.01
C LEU A 244 -40.11 -15.10 1.30
N HIS A 245 -40.50 -13.88 0.97
CA HIS A 245 -39.65 -12.70 1.23
C HIS A 245 -39.38 -12.51 2.73
N TYR A 246 -40.44 -12.63 3.56
CA TYR A 246 -40.26 -12.54 5.02
C TYR A 246 -39.47 -13.68 5.61
N ARG A 247 -39.64 -14.92 5.07
CA ARG A 247 -38.94 -16.10 5.59
C ARG A 247 -37.47 -16.16 5.22
N LEU A 248 -37.11 -15.66 4.03
CA LEU A 248 -35.73 -15.72 3.50
C LEU A 248 -34.88 -14.49 3.84
N ARG A 249 -35.51 -13.40 4.31
CA ARG A 249 -34.82 -12.16 4.66
C ARG A 249 -34.46 -12.10 6.15
N GLY A 250 -34.88 -13.04 6.95
CA GLY A 250 -34.86 -13.22 8.41
C GLY A 250 -33.82 -12.63 9.23
#